data_bd0a5c958bd8317d61a8eb364c990d26
#
_entry.id   bd0a5c958bd8317d61a8eb364c990d26
#
_cell.length_a   1.000
_cell.length_b   1.000
_cell.length_c   1.000
_cell.angle_alpha   90.00
_cell.angle_beta   90.00
_cell.angle_gamma   90.00
#
_symmetry.space_group_name_H-M   'P 1'
#
loop_
_entity.id
_entity.type
_entity.pdbx_description
1 polymer ?
#
loop_
_entity_poly.entity_id
_entity_poly.type
_entity_poly.pdbx_seq_one_letter_code
_entity_poly.pdbx_strand_id
1 'polypeptide(L)'
;LKLGLMPFGETIGNNLPKRVTLPVALTVAFLLGISVTFAEPAIGALKAVGMSVDPVRAPYLWALLNQWSGVLVLIVGMGVGLAAVLGTVRFLNGWSLKPYIYLTLGPVLALTFWAMTDAELTKILGLAWDCGAVTTGPVTVPLVLSLGIGIASAGGTGKSSLSGFGIVTLASLFPVLGVMLLSFYLAATITPESIVAAAAVMAVATEGVVPWHETTPFAEVIGGVRAIVPLVLFLLVILKVVLREKIHEAGIVAYGLVLCVLGMIVFNLGLSYGLSKLGGQSGEIIPAAFIQLDYIEDSPLYFYEVGIAIALFFAAALGFGATLAEPALNALGITVENLTNGVFKKRMLLYAVSIGVGFGIATGVLKI
;
A
#
# COMPACT_ATOMS: atom_id res chain seq x y z
N LEU A 1 2.39 -8.72 -14.52
CA LEU A 1 1.41 -7.63 -14.46
C LEU A 1 1.15 -7.04 -15.85
N LYS A 2 2.17 -6.60 -16.57
CA LYS A 2 2.05 -5.94 -17.88
C LYS A 2 1.33 -6.80 -18.92
N LEU A 3 1.59 -8.12 -18.96
CA LEU A 3 0.97 -9.05 -19.91
C LEU A 3 -0.36 -9.65 -19.39
N GLY A 4 -0.54 -9.73 -18.08
CA GLY A 4 -1.69 -10.38 -17.47
C GLY A 4 -2.78 -9.43 -17.01
N LEU A 5 -2.49 -8.51 -16.10
CA LEU A 5 -3.50 -7.65 -15.46
C LEU A 5 -3.76 -6.33 -16.18
N MET A 6 -2.72 -5.65 -16.68
CA MET A 6 -2.88 -4.34 -17.35
C MET A 6 -3.81 -4.39 -18.56
N PRO A 7 -3.78 -5.43 -19.44
CA PRO A 7 -4.72 -5.53 -20.57
C PRO A 7 -6.19 -5.53 -20.14
N PHE A 8 -6.51 -6.11 -18.97
CA PHE A 8 -7.87 -6.03 -18.42
C PHE A 8 -8.24 -4.60 -18.04
N GLY A 9 -7.33 -3.90 -17.31
CA GLY A 9 -7.55 -2.52 -16.89
C GLY A 9 -7.77 -1.60 -18.09
N GLU A 10 -6.94 -1.70 -19.13
CA GLU A 10 -7.06 -0.93 -20.36
C GLU A 10 -8.36 -1.23 -21.10
N THR A 11 -8.70 -2.51 -21.28
CA THR A 11 -9.92 -2.91 -21.98
C THR A 11 -11.17 -2.46 -21.23
N ILE A 12 -11.18 -2.63 -19.89
CA ILE A 12 -12.28 -2.16 -19.04
C ILE A 12 -12.37 -0.63 -19.11
N GLY A 13 -11.25 0.08 -18.93
CA GLY A 13 -11.22 1.54 -18.97
C GLY A 13 -11.72 2.13 -20.30
N ASN A 14 -11.31 1.56 -21.42
CA ASN A 14 -11.71 2.00 -22.76
C ASN A 14 -13.19 1.75 -23.08
N ASN A 15 -13.76 0.67 -22.57
CA ASN A 15 -15.12 0.24 -22.92
C ASN A 15 -16.17 0.62 -21.87
N LEU A 16 -15.78 0.73 -20.60
CA LEU A 16 -16.69 0.98 -19.49
C LEU A 16 -17.56 2.25 -19.70
N PRO A 17 -17.00 3.43 -20.01
CA PRO A 17 -17.81 4.64 -20.21
C PRO A 17 -18.70 4.60 -21.46
N LYS A 18 -18.39 3.73 -22.43
CA LYS A 18 -19.11 3.65 -23.71
C LYS A 18 -20.27 2.67 -23.70
N ARG A 19 -20.20 1.64 -22.84
CA ARG A 19 -21.11 0.50 -22.89
C ARG A 19 -22.09 0.40 -21.74
N VAL A 20 -21.82 1.09 -20.63
CA VAL A 20 -22.67 1.02 -19.44
C VAL A 20 -23.09 2.41 -19.00
N THR A 21 -24.15 2.48 -18.21
CA THR A 21 -24.59 3.75 -17.59
C THR A 21 -23.56 4.25 -16.58
N LEU A 22 -23.50 5.55 -16.39
CA LEU A 22 -22.54 6.17 -15.46
C LEU A 22 -22.57 5.56 -14.05
N PRO A 23 -23.73 5.31 -13.41
CA PRO A 23 -23.74 4.67 -12.08
C PRO A 23 -23.06 3.30 -12.07
N VAL A 24 -23.30 2.46 -13.10
CA VAL A 24 -22.66 1.15 -13.23
C VAL A 24 -21.15 1.30 -13.42
N ALA A 25 -20.71 2.25 -14.26
CA ALA A 25 -19.29 2.53 -14.45
C ALA A 25 -18.60 2.93 -13.15
N LEU A 26 -19.22 3.80 -12.36
CA LEU A 26 -18.70 4.25 -11.07
C LEU A 26 -18.66 3.12 -10.04
N THR A 27 -19.71 2.27 -10.01
CA THR A 27 -19.74 1.08 -9.13
C THR A 27 -18.60 0.11 -9.48
N VAL A 28 -18.37 -0.15 -10.77
CA VAL A 28 -17.27 -1.00 -11.23
C VAL A 28 -15.91 -0.40 -10.82
N ALA A 29 -15.71 0.91 -11.02
CA ALA A 29 -14.49 1.59 -10.63
C ALA A 29 -14.27 1.52 -9.11
N PHE A 30 -15.32 1.70 -8.31
CA PHE A 30 -15.28 1.59 -6.86
C PHE A 30 -14.88 0.18 -6.40
N LEU A 31 -15.59 -0.85 -6.90
CA LEU A 31 -15.30 -2.24 -6.57
C LEU A 31 -13.92 -2.68 -7.06
N LEU A 32 -13.46 -2.15 -8.18
CA LEU A 32 -12.11 -2.40 -8.66
C LEU A 32 -11.07 -1.86 -7.69
N GLY A 33 -11.23 -0.63 -7.20
CA GLY A 33 -10.35 -0.03 -6.21
C GLY A 33 -10.27 -0.87 -4.92
N ILE A 34 -11.39 -1.37 -4.43
CA ILE A 34 -11.42 -2.29 -3.29
C ILE A 34 -10.68 -3.61 -3.64
N SER A 35 -11.01 -4.22 -4.76
CA SER A 35 -10.45 -5.53 -5.14
C SER A 35 -8.94 -5.49 -5.33
N VAL A 36 -8.39 -4.44 -5.93
CA VAL A 36 -6.94 -4.30 -6.11
C VAL A 36 -6.22 -4.10 -4.79
N THR A 37 -6.84 -3.41 -3.83
CA THR A 37 -6.28 -3.23 -2.49
C THR A 37 -6.18 -4.56 -1.74
N PHE A 38 -7.21 -5.41 -1.81
CA PHE A 38 -7.15 -6.75 -1.21
C PHE A 38 -6.11 -7.67 -1.89
N ALA A 39 -5.77 -7.41 -3.14
CA ALA A 39 -4.73 -8.12 -3.88
C ALA A 39 -3.31 -7.59 -3.61
N GLU A 40 -3.17 -6.50 -2.83
CA GLU A 40 -1.89 -5.85 -2.59
C GLU A 40 -1.06 -6.60 -1.53
N PRO A 41 0.15 -7.09 -1.86
CA PRO A 41 0.96 -7.89 -0.92
C PRO A 41 1.45 -7.07 0.28
N ALA A 42 1.61 -5.76 0.16
CA ALA A 42 2.03 -4.89 1.25
C ALA A 42 1.02 -4.89 2.42
N ILE A 43 -0.25 -5.20 2.16
CA ILE A 43 -1.27 -5.42 3.20
C ILE A 43 -0.90 -6.63 4.09
N GLY A 44 -0.33 -7.69 3.51
CA GLY A 44 0.19 -8.83 4.27
C GLY A 44 1.36 -8.44 5.19
N ALA A 45 2.26 -7.57 4.71
CA ALA A 45 3.37 -7.05 5.49
C ALA A 45 2.90 -6.24 6.71
N LEU A 46 1.84 -5.44 6.58
CA LEU A 46 1.25 -4.70 7.72
C LEU A 46 0.79 -5.64 8.85
N LYS A 47 0.20 -6.79 8.51
CA LYS A 47 -0.19 -7.79 9.51
C LYS A 47 1.02 -8.40 10.22
N ALA A 48 2.09 -8.68 9.49
CA ALA A 48 3.32 -9.22 10.08
C ALA A 48 3.95 -8.21 11.07
N VAL A 49 3.99 -6.92 10.72
CA VAL A 49 4.43 -5.85 11.62
C VAL A 49 3.53 -5.76 12.85
N GLY A 50 2.22 -5.94 12.68
CA GLY A 50 1.25 -5.91 13.78
C GLY A 50 1.55 -6.89 14.91
N MET A 51 2.12 -8.06 14.59
CA MET A 51 2.51 -9.07 15.60
C MET A 51 3.69 -8.62 16.47
N SER A 52 4.52 -7.69 16.02
CA SER A 52 5.66 -7.15 16.78
C SER A 52 5.31 -5.91 17.61
N VAL A 53 4.09 -5.36 17.47
CA VAL A 53 3.65 -4.18 18.22
C VAL A 53 3.29 -4.56 19.64
N ASP A 54 3.89 -3.88 20.63
CA ASP A 54 3.54 -4.02 22.04
C ASP A 54 2.18 -3.35 22.32
N PRO A 55 1.14 -4.11 22.74
CA PRO A 55 -0.18 -3.56 23.02
C PRO A 55 -0.20 -2.59 24.21
N VAL A 56 0.76 -2.68 25.14
CA VAL A 56 0.85 -1.76 26.28
C VAL A 56 1.44 -0.42 25.84
N ARG A 57 2.46 -0.46 24.98
CA ARG A 57 3.11 0.76 24.50
C ARG A 57 2.32 1.50 23.42
N ALA A 58 1.61 0.77 22.54
CA ALA A 58 0.88 1.36 21.42
C ALA A 58 -0.48 0.64 21.20
N PRO A 59 -1.44 0.79 22.13
CA PRO A 59 -2.69 0.02 22.11
C PRO A 59 -3.51 0.20 20.84
N TYR A 60 -3.74 1.42 20.38
CA TYR A 60 -4.52 1.67 19.16
C TYR A 60 -3.82 1.18 17.90
N LEU A 61 -2.49 1.30 17.82
CA LEU A 61 -1.72 0.75 16.69
C LEU A 61 -1.84 -0.78 16.66
N TRP A 62 -1.71 -1.44 17.82
CA TRP A 62 -1.91 -2.87 17.95
C TRP A 62 -3.33 -3.28 17.54
N ALA A 63 -4.34 -2.57 18.03
CA ALA A 63 -5.74 -2.85 17.72
C ALA A 63 -6.01 -2.77 16.20
N LEU A 64 -5.52 -1.74 15.53
CA LEU A 64 -5.68 -1.55 14.08
C LEU A 64 -5.04 -2.69 13.26
N LEU A 65 -3.85 -3.12 13.65
CA LEU A 65 -3.09 -4.11 12.90
C LEU A 65 -3.50 -5.56 13.20
N ASN A 66 -4.03 -5.85 14.39
CA ASN A 66 -4.42 -7.18 14.82
C ASN A 66 -5.96 -7.35 14.88
N GLN A 67 -6.62 -6.68 15.82
CA GLN A 67 -8.04 -6.86 16.07
C GLN A 67 -8.94 -6.31 14.95
N TRP A 68 -8.59 -5.15 14.40
CA TRP A 68 -9.33 -4.44 13.36
C TRP A 68 -8.69 -4.52 11.98
N SER A 69 -7.74 -5.44 11.77
CA SER A 69 -6.99 -5.54 10.52
C SER A 69 -7.87 -5.71 9.27
N GLY A 70 -8.98 -6.45 9.37
CA GLY A 70 -9.94 -6.59 8.28
C GLY A 70 -10.67 -5.28 7.95
N VAL A 71 -11.06 -4.53 8.99
CA VAL A 71 -11.71 -3.20 8.83
C VAL A 71 -10.70 -2.19 8.28
N LEU A 72 -9.46 -2.21 8.76
CA LEU A 72 -8.38 -1.38 8.24
C LEU A 72 -8.22 -1.57 6.72
N VAL A 73 -8.09 -2.82 6.27
CA VAL A 73 -7.95 -3.14 4.84
C VAL A 73 -9.18 -2.71 4.05
N LEU A 74 -10.38 -2.90 4.60
CA LEU A 74 -11.61 -2.46 3.95
C LEU A 74 -11.66 -0.93 3.80
N ILE A 75 -11.32 -0.17 4.85
CA ILE A 75 -11.29 1.30 4.84
C ILE A 75 -10.25 1.81 3.81
N VAL A 76 -9.05 1.21 3.79
CA VAL A 76 -8.02 1.50 2.79
C VAL A 76 -8.55 1.23 1.38
N GLY A 77 -9.19 0.07 1.16
CA GLY A 77 -9.79 -0.30 -0.13
C GLY A 77 -10.93 0.63 -0.55
N MET A 78 -11.78 1.04 0.39
CA MET A 78 -12.82 2.05 0.15
C MET A 78 -12.22 3.40 -0.25
N GLY A 79 -11.11 3.80 0.37
CA GLY A 79 -10.37 5.01 -0.01
C GLY A 79 -9.89 4.93 -1.47
N VAL A 80 -9.28 3.83 -1.88
CA VAL A 80 -8.86 3.59 -3.28
C VAL A 80 -10.07 3.55 -4.21
N GLY A 81 -11.17 2.91 -3.80
CA GLY A 81 -12.43 2.87 -4.56
C GLY A 81 -13.02 4.26 -4.79
N LEU A 82 -13.08 5.09 -3.76
CA LEU A 82 -13.53 6.50 -3.86
C LEU A 82 -12.61 7.31 -4.77
N ALA A 83 -11.29 7.11 -4.69
CA ALA A 83 -10.33 7.73 -5.58
C ALA A 83 -10.57 7.35 -7.05
N ALA A 84 -10.85 6.08 -7.32
CA ALA A 84 -11.17 5.59 -8.66
C ALA A 84 -12.48 6.20 -9.19
N VAL A 85 -13.52 6.32 -8.36
CA VAL A 85 -14.78 6.99 -8.70
C VAL A 85 -14.56 8.47 -9.03
N LEU A 86 -13.93 9.21 -8.12
CA LEU A 86 -13.69 10.64 -8.31
C LEU A 86 -12.75 10.93 -9.47
N GLY A 87 -11.73 10.09 -9.65
CA GLY A 87 -10.85 10.14 -10.81
C GLY A 87 -11.62 9.92 -12.12
N THR A 88 -12.53 8.94 -12.16
CA THR A 88 -13.39 8.67 -13.32
C THR A 88 -14.30 9.85 -13.61
N VAL A 89 -15.04 10.37 -12.62
CA VAL A 89 -15.92 11.55 -12.76
C VAL A 89 -15.12 12.76 -13.23
N ARG A 90 -13.97 12.99 -12.67
CA ARG A 90 -13.04 14.07 -13.06
C ARG A 90 -12.65 13.97 -14.54
N PHE A 91 -12.32 12.77 -15.03
CA PHE A 91 -11.95 12.57 -16.44
C PHE A 91 -13.10 12.84 -17.39
N LEU A 92 -14.27 12.31 -17.07
CA LEU A 92 -15.45 12.49 -17.89
C LEU A 92 -15.87 13.96 -18.01
N ASN A 93 -15.64 14.76 -16.97
CA ASN A 93 -15.99 16.19 -16.95
C ASN A 93 -14.83 17.12 -17.30
N GLY A 94 -13.61 16.61 -17.52
CA GLY A 94 -12.44 17.43 -17.82
C GLY A 94 -11.96 18.32 -16.66
N TRP A 95 -12.31 17.97 -15.41
CA TRP A 95 -11.99 18.79 -14.22
C TRP A 95 -10.50 18.71 -13.83
N SER A 96 -9.97 19.81 -13.28
CA SER A 96 -8.58 19.83 -12.80
C SER A 96 -8.40 18.99 -11.54
N LEU A 97 -7.19 18.45 -11.33
CA LEU A 97 -6.85 17.62 -10.17
C LEU A 97 -6.66 18.45 -8.88
N LYS A 98 -6.18 19.69 -9.02
CA LYS A 98 -5.75 20.53 -7.88
C LYS A 98 -6.81 20.68 -6.78
N PRO A 99 -8.10 21.00 -7.08
CA PRO A 99 -9.11 21.14 -6.03
C PRO A 99 -9.31 19.85 -5.21
N TYR A 100 -9.26 18.68 -5.87
CA TYR A 100 -9.40 17.40 -5.18
C TYR A 100 -8.25 17.09 -4.24
N ILE A 101 -7.01 17.43 -4.65
CA ILE A 101 -5.85 17.29 -3.78
C ILE A 101 -6.01 18.19 -2.55
N TYR A 102 -6.34 19.46 -2.72
CA TYR A 102 -6.49 20.39 -1.59
C TYR A 102 -7.64 20.00 -0.66
N LEU A 103 -8.77 19.55 -1.23
CA LEU A 103 -9.94 19.10 -0.47
C LEU A 103 -9.63 17.85 0.37
N THR A 104 -8.74 16.98 -0.09
CA THR A 104 -8.35 15.76 0.64
C THR A 104 -7.17 16.01 1.59
N LEU A 105 -6.14 16.70 1.11
CA LEU A 105 -4.93 16.96 1.87
C LEU A 105 -5.19 17.90 3.07
N GLY A 106 -6.07 18.89 2.92
CA GLY A 106 -6.44 19.78 4.02
C GLY A 106 -6.95 19.03 5.26
N PRO A 107 -8.01 18.22 5.16
CA PRO A 107 -8.48 17.37 6.26
C PRO A 107 -7.41 16.39 6.78
N VAL A 108 -6.62 15.76 5.89
CA VAL A 108 -5.54 14.85 6.31
C VAL A 108 -4.52 15.58 7.19
N LEU A 109 -4.08 16.77 6.77
CA LEU A 109 -3.14 17.57 7.57
C LEU A 109 -3.77 18.04 8.89
N ALA A 110 -5.02 18.51 8.87
CA ALA A 110 -5.72 18.92 10.07
C ALA A 110 -5.84 17.79 11.10
N LEU A 111 -6.24 16.58 10.65
CA LEU A 111 -6.29 15.39 11.50
C LEU A 111 -4.89 14.95 11.97
N THR A 112 -3.87 15.07 11.13
CA THR A 112 -2.48 14.77 11.50
C THR A 112 -2.02 15.70 12.63
N PHE A 113 -2.22 17.02 12.49
CA PHE A 113 -1.87 17.96 13.54
C PHE A 113 -2.68 17.74 14.83
N TRP A 114 -3.95 17.40 14.71
CA TRP A 114 -4.75 17.04 15.88
C TRP A 114 -4.22 15.76 16.55
N ALA A 115 -3.94 14.69 15.79
CA ALA A 115 -3.38 13.46 16.34
C ALA A 115 -2.03 13.68 17.03
N MET A 116 -1.22 14.66 16.57
CA MET A 116 0.05 15.01 17.23
C MET A 116 -0.13 15.62 18.63
N THR A 117 -1.32 16.09 18.99
CA THR A 117 -1.62 16.58 20.35
C THR A 117 -1.99 15.48 21.35
N ASP A 118 -2.23 14.26 20.87
CA ASP A 118 -2.58 13.10 21.68
C ASP A 118 -1.44 12.06 21.62
N ALA A 119 -0.97 11.63 22.79
CA ALA A 119 0.19 10.73 22.92
C ALA A 119 -0.07 9.35 22.30
N GLU A 120 -1.32 8.85 22.34
CA GLU A 120 -1.66 7.54 21.79
C GLU A 120 -1.95 7.61 20.28
N LEU A 121 -2.63 8.67 19.81
CA LEU A 121 -2.89 8.87 18.39
C LEU A 121 -1.63 9.20 17.59
N THR A 122 -0.65 9.86 18.20
CA THR A 122 0.66 10.13 17.56
C THR A 122 1.34 8.83 17.10
N LYS A 123 1.19 7.74 17.84
CA LYS A 123 1.78 6.43 17.52
C LYS A 123 1.19 5.78 16.26
N ILE A 124 0.00 6.20 15.84
CA ILE A 124 -0.70 5.68 14.66
C ILE A 124 -0.33 6.46 13.39
N LEU A 125 0.22 7.66 13.52
CA LEU A 125 0.49 8.55 12.37
C LEU A 125 1.34 7.86 11.30
N GLY A 126 2.37 7.12 11.72
CA GLY A 126 3.20 6.35 10.80
C GLY A 126 2.39 5.37 9.95
N LEU A 127 1.54 4.56 10.59
CA LEU A 127 0.65 3.62 9.90
C LEU A 127 -0.32 4.33 8.96
N ALA A 128 -0.96 5.42 9.42
CA ALA A 128 -1.94 6.13 8.62
C ALA A 128 -1.34 6.70 7.33
N TRP A 129 -0.18 7.33 7.41
CA TRP A 129 0.53 7.84 6.24
C TRP A 129 1.10 6.73 5.36
N ASP A 130 1.58 5.62 5.96
CA ASP A 130 2.07 4.46 5.23
C ASP A 130 0.96 3.75 4.44
N CYS A 131 -0.28 3.75 4.93
CA CYS A 131 -1.43 3.24 4.17
C CYS A 131 -1.62 3.96 2.83
N GLY A 132 -1.23 5.22 2.70
CA GLY A 132 -1.18 5.94 1.42
C GLY A 132 -0.10 5.41 0.48
N ALA A 133 1.05 4.99 1.01
CA ALA A 133 2.12 4.37 0.23
C ALA A 133 1.79 2.91 -0.13
N VAL A 134 1.25 2.13 0.82
CA VAL A 134 0.86 0.73 0.63
C VAL A 134 -0.13 0.54 -0.52
N THR A 135 -1.06 1.48 -0.70
CA THR A 135 -2.04 1.46 -1.81
C THR A 135 -1.44 1.75 -3.18
N THR A 136 -0.19 2.19 -3.24
CA THR A 136 0.53 2.42 -4.51
C THR A 136 1.47 1.28 -4.86
N GLY A 137 1.10 0.05 -4.52
CA GLY A 137 1.90 -1.14 -4.71
C GLY A 137 1.90 -1.72 -6.14
N PRO A 138 2.58 -2.87 -6.33
CA PRO A 138 2.83 -3.47 -7.64
C PRO A 138 1.58 -3.89 -8.40
N VAL A 139 0.46 -4.17 -7.71
CA VAL A 139 -0.82 -4.55 -8.35
C VAL A 139 -1.68 -3.33 -8.60
N THR A 140 -1.85 -2.48 -7.60
CA THR A 140 -2.79 -1.35 -7.63
C THR A 140 -2.41 -0.30 -8.66
N VAL A 141 -1.16 0.17 -8.67
CA VAL A 141 -0.73 1.25 -9.57
C VAL A 141 -0.89 0.88 -11.03
N PRO A 142 -0.37 -0.26 -11.54
CA PRO A 142 -0.51 -0.59 -12.94
C PRO A 142 -1.97 -0.74 -13.38
N LEU A 143 -2.83 -1.29 -12.52
CA LEU A 143 -4.21 -1.57 -12.87
C LEU A 143 -5.11 -0.33 -12.80
N VAL A 144 -4.98 0.48 -11.76
CA VAL A 144 -5.70 1.76 -11.61
C VAL A 144 -5.25 2.75 -12.67
N LEU A 145 -3.94 2.80 -12.98
CA LEU A 145 -3.41 3.67 -14.02
C LEU A 145 -3.91 3.26 -15.41
N SER A 146 -3.90 1.96 -15.74
CA SER A 146 -4.41 1.45 -17.02
C SER A 146 -5.90 1.72 -17.19
N LEU A 147 -6.69 1.57 -16.12
CA LEU A 147 -8.09 1.98 -16.10
C LEU A 147 -8.24 3.48 -16.39
N GLY A 148 -7.48 4.31 -15.71
CA GLY A 148 -7.52 5.77 -15.88
C GLY A 148 -7.13 6.23 -17.28
N ILE A 149 -6.08 5.62 -17.86
CA ILE A 149 -5.68 5.87 -19.25
C ILE A 149 -6.79 5.44 -20.22
N GLY A 150 -7.38 4.27 -20.00
CA GLY A 150 -8.49 3.78 -20.82
C GLY A 150 -9.69 4.71 -20.80
N ILE A 151 -10.12 5.17 -19.62
CA ILE A 151 -11.24 6.13 -19.46
C ILE A 151 -10.93 7.46 -20.15
N ALA A 152 -9.72 7.99 -19.96
CA ALA A 152 -9.29 9.24 -20.60
C ALA A 152 -9.30 9.14 -22.14
N SER A 153 -8.85 8.01 -22.68
CA SER A 153 -8.87 7.72 -24.12
C SER A 153 -10.30 7.61 -24.66
N ALA A 154 -11.21 7.03 -23.90
CA ALA A 154 -12.62 6.90 -24.27
C ALA A 154 -13.37 8.23 -24.27
N GLY A 155 -13.00 9.16 -23.40
CA GLY A 155 -13.63 10.49 -23.26
C GLY A 155 -13.24 11.51 -24.33
N GLY A 156 -12.39 11.17 -25.29
CA GLY A 156 -12.00 12.07 -26.40
C GLY A 156 -11.19 13.31 -25.96
N THR A 157 -10.91 13.46 -24.67
CA THR A 157 -10.14 14.58 -24.14
C THR A 157 -8.63 14.38 -24.29
N GLY A 158 -8.18 13.81 -25.40
CA GLY A 158 -6.82 13.36 -25.74
C GLY A 158 -5.66 14.36 -25.51
N LYS A 159 -5.80 15.29 -24.56
CA LYS A 159 -4.80 16.35 -24.28
C LYS A 159 -3.79 16.05 -23.20
N SER A 160 -3.87 14.95 -22.45
CA SER A 160 -2.69 14.49 -21.70
C SER A 160 -2.86 13.06 -21.18
N SER A 161 -2.01 12.19 -21.64
CA SER A 161 -1.70 10.88 -21.05
C SER A 161 -1.33 10.96 -19.54
N LEU A 162 -0.95 12.15 -19.05
CA LEU A 162 -0.76 12.49 -17.62
C LEU A 162 -2.06 12.45 -16.80
N SER A 163 -3.22 12.40 -17.44
CA SER A 163 -4.52 12.39 -16.75
C SER A 163 -4.70 11.18 -15.82
N GLY A 164 -4.19 9.99 -16.20
CA GLY A 164 -4.24 8.77 -15.39
C GLY A 164 -3.60 8.89 -14.00
N PHE A 165 -2.57 9.73 -13.87
CA PHE A 165 -1.90 9.97 -12.58
C PHE A 165 -2.79 10.56 -11.50
N GLY A 166 -3.80 11.33 -11.87
CA GLY A 166 -4.70 11.93 -10.90
C GLY A 166 -5.45 10.92 -10.04
N ILE A 167 -5.77 9.74 -10.59
CA ILE A 167 -6.40 8.68 -9.81
C ILE A 167 -5.42 8.11 -8.78
N VAL A 168 -4.17 7.87 -9.18
CA VAL A 168 -3.12 7.34 -8.29
C VAL A 168 -2.86 8.31 -7.12
N THR A 169 -2.79 9.62 -7.37
CA THR A 169 -2.62 10.63 -6.32
C THR A 169 -3.77 10.60 -5.31
N LEU A 170 -5.01 10.51 -5.78
CA LEU A 170 -6.18 10.39 -4.90
C LEU A 170 -6.20 9.04 -4.18
N ALA A 171 -5.79 7.95 -4.85
CA ALA A 171 -5.69 6.62 -4.27
C ALA A 171 -4.66 6.53 -3.13
N SER A 172 -3.68 7.43 -3.08
CA SER A 172 -2.77 7.56 -1.93
C SER A 172 -3.39 8.40 -0.80
N LEU A 173 -4.10 9.48 -1.10
CA LEU A 173 -4.60 10.43 -0.08
C LEU A 173 -5.86 9.95 0.64
N PHE A 174 -6.81 9.33 -0.07
CA PHE A 174 -8.07 8.87 0.55
C PHE A 174 -7.88 7.78 1.59
N PRO A 175 -7.01 6.77 1.39
CA PRO A 175 -6.69 5.79 2.43
C PRO A 175 -6.12 6.43 3.70
N VAL A 176 -5.20 7.41 3.58
CA VAL A 176 -4.68 8.14 4.75
C VAL A 176 -5.82 8.78 5.53
N LEU A 177 -6.73 9.48 4.82
CA LEU A 177 -7.90 10.10 5.44
C LEU A 177 -8.78 9.05 6.13
N GLY A 178 -9.06 7.94 5.45
CA GLY A 178 -9.88 6.86 5.99
C GLY A 178 -9.30 6.22 7.25
N VAL A 179 -7.99 5.94 7.26
CA VAL A 179 -7.30 5.37 8.41
C VAL A 179 -7.25 6.36 9.58
N MET A 180 -7.02 7.65 9.31
CA MET A 180 -7.09 8.68 10.35
C MET A 180 -8.47 8.74 10.99
N LEU A 181 -9.55 8.78 10.20
CA LEU A 181 -10.92 8.77 10.72
C LEU A 181 -11.21 7.50 11.52
N LEU A 182 -10.75 6.32 11.07
CA LEU A 182 -10.89 5.07 11.81
C LEU A 182 -10.14 5.14 13.14
N SER A 183 -8.95 5.73 13.17
CA SER A 183 -8.13 5.88 14.38
C SER A 183 -8.83 6.77 15.42
N PHE A 184 -9.38 7.90 15.00
CA PHE A 184 -10.17 8.77 15.88
C PHE A 184 -11.45 8.10 16.36
N TYR A 185 -12.12 7.32 15.51
CA TYR A 185 -13.28 6.53 15.90
C TYR A 185 -12.92 5.50 16.98
N LEU A 186 -11.83 4.77 16.82
CA LEU A 186 -11.34 3.82 17.82
C LEU A 186 -11.03 4.52 19.15
N ALA A 187 -10.30 5.62 19.11
CA ALA A 187 -9.95 6.38 20.31
C ALA A 187 -11.18 6.93 21.06
N ALA A 188 -12.26 7.25 20.33
CA ALA A 188 -13.51 7.73 20.92
C ALA A 188 -14.40 6.61 21.48
N THR A 189 -14.22 5.35 21.03
CA THR A 189 -15.14 4.25 21.36
C THR A 189 -14.53 3.15 22.22
N ILE A 190 -13.21 2.99 22.20
CA ILE A 190 -12.50 1.89 22.86
C ILE A 190 -11.39 2.46 23.73
N THR A 191 -11.30 2.00 24.99
CA THR A 191 -10.25 2.45 25.91
C THR A 191 -8.96 1.63 25.73
N PRO A 192 -7.76 2.21 25.97
CA PRO A 192 -6.50 1.49 25.92
C PRO A 192 -6.46 0.22 26.77
N GLU A 193 -7.04 0.28 27.97
CA GLU A 193 -7.06 -0.85 28.92
C GLU A 193 -7.85 -2.04 28.36
N SER A 194 -8.95 -1.78 27.66
CA SER A 194 -9.76 -2.84 27.04
C SER A 194 -9.02 -3.51 25.88
N ILE A 195 -8.19 -2.75 25.13
CA ILE A 195 -7.34 -3.29 24.07
C ILE A 195 -6.25 -4.18 24.66
N VAL A 196 -5.58 -3.74 25.73
CA VAL A 196 -4.55 -4.54 26.41
C VAL A 196 -5.13 -5.84 26.96
N ALA A 197 -6.33 -5.78 27.57
CA ALA A 197 -7.02 -6.97 28.03
C ALA A 197 -7.36 -7.94 26.89
N ALA A 198 -7.84 -7.42 25.74
CA ALA A 198 -8.12 -8.22 24.56
C ALA A 198 -6.84 -8.83 23.97
N ALA A 199 -5.73 -8.11 23.96
CA ALA A 199 -4.45 -8.61 23.53
C ALA A 199 -3.94 -9.78 24.38
N ALA A 200 -4.09 -9.69 25.70
CA ALA A 200 -3.72 -10.78 26.61
C ALA A 200 -4.54 -12.05 26.34
N VAL A 201 -5.86 -11.91 26.09
CA VAL A 201 -6.71 -13.07 25.72
C VAL A 201 -6.29 -13.66 24.38
N MET A 202 -5.96 -12.85 23.39
CA MET A 202 -5.48 -13.34 22.07
C MET A 202 -4.14 -14.06 22.19
N ALA A 203 -3.22 -13.56 23.02
CA ALA A 203 -1.91 -14.20 23.24
C ALA A 203 -2.07 -15.63 23.78
N VAL A 204 -2.94 -15.82 24.79
CA VAL A 204 -3.23 -17.17 25.32
C VAL A 204 -3.88 -18.08 24.29
N ALA A 205 -4.77 -17.54 23.44
CA ALA A 205 -5.44 -18.33 22.38
C ALA A 205 -4.47 -18.75 21.27
N THR A 206 -3.34 -18.09 21.09
CA THR A 206 -2.37 -18.36 20.01
C THR A 206 -1.25 -19.33 20.43
N GLU A 207 -1.20 -19.80 21.68
CA GLU A 207 -0.22 -20.80 22.18
C GLU A 207 -0.42 -22.21 21.58
N GLY A 208 -1.25 -22.37 20.57
CA GLY A 208 -1.47 -23.62 19.85
C GLY A 208 -0.46 -23.87 18.72
N VAL A 209 -0.46 -25.12 18.20
CA VAL A 209 0.33 -25.48 17.04
C VAL A 209 -0.15 -24.70 15.82
N VAL A 210 0.71 -23.84 15.27
CA VAL A 210 0.41 -23.09 14.03
C VAL A 210 0.17 -24.08 12.89
N PRO A 211 -0.98 -24.04 12.20
CA PRO A 211 -1.27 -24.93 11.08
C PRO A 211 -0.23 -24.79 9.97
N TRP A 212 0.11 -25.89 9.31
CA TRP A 212 1.15 -25.91 8.25
C TRP A 212 0.92 -24.87 7.15
N HIS A 213 -0.33 -24.55 6.83
CA HIS A 213 -0.71 -23.59 5.79
C HIS A 213 -0.53 -22.12 6.22
N GLU A 214 -0.27 -21.88 7.50
CA GLU A 214 0.06 -20.57 8.05
C GLU A 214 1.57 -20.42 8.30
N THR A 215 2.35 -21.48 8.03
CA THR A 215 3.82 -21.43 8.14
C THR A 215 4.47 -21.06 6.81
N THR A 216 5.56 -20.31 6.87
CA THR A 216 6.41 -20.00 5.71
C THR A 216 7.11 -21.30 5.25
N PRO A 217 7.12 -21.65 3.94
CA PRO A 217 6.73 -20.87 2.76
C PRO A 217 5.25 -21.01 2.31
N PHE A 218 4.46 -21.87 2.94
CA PHE A 218 3.11 -22.19 2.47
C PHE A 218 2.13 -21.01 2.58
N ALA A 219 2.26 -20.20 3.65
CA ALA A 219 1.46 -19.00 3.85
C ALA A 219 1.63 -18.01 2.68
N GLU A 220 2.83 -17.84 2.17
CA GLU A 220 3.15 -16.92 1.07
C GLU A 220 2.62 -17.43 -0.28
N VAL A 221 2.67 -18.75 -0.49
CA VAL A 221 2.08 -19.38 -1.68
C VAL A 221 0.56 -19.18 -1.68
N ILE A 222 -0.10 -19.52 -0.58
CA ILE A 222 -1.54 -19.35 -0.42
C ILE A 222 -1.91 -17.86 -0.49
N GLY A 223 -1.13 -16.98 0.13
CA GLY A 223 -1.30 -15.53 0.07
C GLY A 223 -1.24 -14.99 -1.35
N GLY A 224 -0.25 -15.40 -2.14
CA GLY A 224 -0.11 -15.01 -3.54
C GLY A 224 -1.29 -15.45 -4.42
N VAL A 225 -1.77 -16.67 -4.22
CA VAL A 225 -2.96 -17.18 -4.92
C VAL A 225 -4.22 -16.43 -4.50
N ARG A 226 -4.43 -16.25 -3.19
CA ARG A 226 -5.57 -15.51 -2.62
C ARG A 226 -5.60 -14.05 -3.05
N ALA A 227 -4.46 -13.41 -3.29
CA ALA A 227 -4.38 -12.04 -3.77
C ALA A 227 -4.84 -11.94 -5.23
N ILE A 228 -4.30 -12.76 -6.12
CA ILE A 228 -4.48 -12.59 -7.57
C ILE A 228 -5.76 -13.25 -8.10
N VAL A 229 -6.10 -14.46 -7.63
CA VAL A 229 -7.21 -15.22 -8.21
C VAL A 229 -8.57 -14.52 -8.06
N PRO A 230 -8.99 -14.01 -6.89
CA PRO A 230 -10.25 -13.28 -6.76
C PRO A 230 -10.29 -12.00 -7.61
N LEU A 231 -9.19 -11.26 -7.69
CA LEU A 231 -9.07 -10.08 -8.55
C LEU A 231 -9.27 -10.44 -10.02
N VAL A 232 -8.58 -11.50 -10.51
CA VAL A 232 -8.72 -11.96 -11.89
C VAL A 232 -10.15 -12.41 -12.18
N LEU A 233 -10.78 -13.14 -11.27
CA LEU A 233 -12.18 -13.54 -11.41
C LEU A 233 -13.11 -12.32 -11.49
N PHE A 234 -12.91 -11.33 -10.65
CA PHE A 234 -13.65 -10.07 -10.69
C PHE A 234 -13.49 -9.37 -12.04
N LEU A 235 -12.25 -9.21 -12.53
CA LEU A 235 -11.96 -8.59 -13.82
C LEU A 235 -12.60 -9.37 -14.98
N LEU A 236 -12.55 -10.70 -14.93
CA LEU A 236 -13.21 -11.57 -15.93
C LEU A 236 -14.73 -11.40 -15.91
N VAL A 237 -15.36 -11.31 -14.75
CA VAL A 237 -16.80 -11.07 -14.62
C VAL A 237 -17.15 -9.71 -15.26
N ILE A 238 -16.41 -8.65 -14.95
CA ILE A 238 -16.64 -7.34 -15.58
C ILE A 238 -16.49 -7.43 -17.10
N LEU A 239 -15.42 -8.04 -17.57
CA LEU A 239 -15.15 -8.12 -19.01
C LEU A 239 -16.19 -8.96 -19.75
N LYS A 240 -16.53 -10.15 -19.24
CA LYS A 240 -17.40 -11.12 -19.91
C LYS A 240 -18.89 -10.87 -19.70
N VAL A 241 -19.29 -10.48 -18.48
CA VAL A 241 -20.72 -10.34 -18.12
C VAL A 241 -21.19 -8.91 -18.33
N VAL A 242 -20.44 -7.91 -17.84
CA VAL A 242 -20.84 -6.51 -17.91
C VAL A 242 -20.54 -5.91 -19.28
N LEU A 243 -19.31 -6.06 -19.78
CA LEU A 243 -18.87 -5.46 -21.04
C LEU A 243 -19.11 -6.34 -22.27
N ARG A 244 -19.26 -7.66 -22.05
CA ARG A 244 -19.41 -8.68 -23.11
C ARG A 244 -18.30 -8.63 -24.16
N GLU A 245 -17.08 -8.32 -23.72
CA GLU A 245 -15.90 -8.22 -24.56
C GLU A 245 -15.15 -9.56 -24.65
N LYS A 246 -14.44 -9.73 -25.77
CA LYS A 246 -13.51 -10.85 -25.95
C LYS A 246 -12.14 -10.48 -25.41
N ILE A 247 -11.45 -11.47 -24.84
CA ILE A 247 -10.07 -11.30 -24.44
C ILE A 247 -9.21 -11.44 -25.69
N HIS A 248 -8.58 -10.36 -26.13
CA HIS A 248 -7.62 -10.40 -27.22
C HIS A 248 -6.35 -11.12 -26.73
N GLU A 249 -5.77 -11.97 -27.56
CA GLU A 249 -4.57 -12.74 -27.25
C GLU A 249 -4.67 -13.51 -25.91
N ALA A 250 -5.80 -14.23 -25.73
CA ALA A 250 -6.11 -14.93 -24.47
C ALA A 250 -4.96 -15.83 -23.98
N GLY A 251 -4.17 -16.44 -24.88
CA GLY A 251 -3.00 -17.24 -24.53
C GLY A 251 -1.89 -16.43 -23.86
N ILE A 252 -1.60 -15.23 -24.39
CA ILE A 252 -0.58 -14.33 -23.82
C ILE A 252 -1.05 -13.81 -22.47
N VAL A 253 -2.33 -13.44 -22.36
CA VAL A 253 -2.92 -12.97 -21.11
C VAL A 253 -2.90 -14.10 -20.05
N ALA A 254 -3.27 -15.33 -20.39
CA ALA A 254 -3.22 -16.48 -19.48
C ALA A 254 -1.78 -16.75 -19.01
N TYR A 255 -0.80 -16.75 -19.90
CA TYR A 255 0.60 -16.86 -19.55
C TYR A 255 1.03 -15.72 -18.61
N GLY A 256 0.63 -14.49 -18.92
CA GLY A 256 0.89 -13.32 -18.07
C GLY A 256 0.27 -13.42 -16.67
N LEU A 257 -0.92 -14.02 -16.54
CA LEU A 257 -1.58 -14.27 -15.25
C LEU A 257 -0.84 -15.32 -14.42
N VAL A 258 -0.38 -16.42 -15.04
CA VAL A 258 0.45 -17.43 -14.36
C VAL A 258 1.73 -16.79 -13.83
N LEU A 259 2.43 -16.01 -14.67
CA LEU A 259 3.61 -15.27 -14.23
C LEU A 259 3.30 -14.24 -13.13
N CYS A 260 2.10 -13.66 -13.13
CA CYS A 260 1.68 -12.74 -12.08
C CYS A 260 1.53 -13.46 -10.73
N VAL A 261 0.90 -14.64 -10.70
CA VAL A 261 0.77 -15.45 -9.48
C VAL A 261 2.14 -15.90 -8.98
N LEU A 262 2.99 -16.42 -9.86
CA LEU A 262 4.35 -16.84 -9.49
C LEU A 262 5.18 -15.67 -8.97
N GLY A 263 5.11 -14.52 -9.63
CA GLY A 263 5.79 -13.30 -9.19
C GLY A 263 5.30 -12.82 -7.84
N MET A 264 3.99 -12.93 -7.55
CA MET A 264 3.42 -12.59 -6.25
C MET A 264 3.92 -13.52 -5.14
N ILE A 265 3.98 -14.82 -5.40
CA ILE A 265 4.51 -15.80 -4.46
C ILE A 265 5.98 -15.47 -4.12
N VAL A 266 6.82 -15.26 -5.15
CA VAL A 266 8.23 -14.92 -4.96
C VAL A 266 8.39 -13.59 -4.21
N PHE A 267 7.54 -12.61 -4.52
CA PHE A 267 7.54 -11.32 -3.84
C PHE A 267 7.16 -11.48 -2.35
N ASN A 268 6.11 -12.23 -2.03
CA ASN A 268 5.72 -12.51 -0.65
C ASN A 268 6.82 -13.24 0.13
N LEU A 269 7.47 -14.23 -0.50
CA LEU A 269 8.63 -14.91 0.09
C LEU A 269 9.77 -13.93 0.40
N GLY A 270 10.02 -12.99 -0.53
CA GLY A 270 11.01 -11.92 -0.33
C GLY A 270 10.64 -10.98 0.82
N LEU A 271 9.37 -10.64 0.99
CA LEU A 271 8.89 -9.86 2.12
C LEU A 271 9.07 -10.62 3.45
N SER A 272 8.69 -11.88 3.51
CA SER A 272 8.75 -12.68 4.73
C SER A 272 10.18 -12.98 5.18
N TYR A 273 11.03 -13.45 4.27
CA TYR A 273 12.41 -13.80 4.61
C TYR A 273 13.35 -12.59 4.65
N GLY A 274 13.21 -11.66 3.70
CA GLY A 274 14.09 -10.51 3.60
C GLY A 274 13.67 -9.38 4.55
N LEU A 275 12.48 -8.82 4.34
CA LEU A 275 12.05 -7.66 5.10
C LEU A 275 11.67 -8.02 6.54
N SER A 276 10.83 -9.05 6.72
CA SER A 276 10.32 -9.39 8.06
C SER A 276 11.39 -10.06 8.94
N LYS A 277 12.03 -11.14 8.48
CA LYS A 277 13.02 -11.85 9.31
C LYS A 277 14.37 -11.14 9.40
N LEU A 278 15.02 -10.86 8.26
CA LEU A 278 16.34 -10.22 8.28
C LEU A 278 16.26 -8.75 8.73
N GLY A 279 15.24 -8.02 8.26
CA GLY A 279 15.04 -6.63 8.64
C GLY A 279 14.68 -6.50 10.12
N GLY A 280 13.84 -7.40 10.65
CA GLY A 280 13.50 -7.46 12.07
C GLY A 280 14.75 -7.73 12.93
N GLN A 281 15.49 -8.79 12.64
CA GLN A 281 16.73 -9.12 13.37
C GLN A 281 17.74 -7.97 13.34
N SER A 282 17.95 -7.36 12.17
CA SER A 282 18.87 -6.21 12.07
C SER A 282 18.37 -5.00 12.86
N GLY A 283 17.06 -4.72 12.80
CA GLY A 283 16.43 -3.62 13.52
C GLY A 283 16.51 -3.77 15.04
N GLU A 284 16.40 -4.99 15.55
CA GLU A 284 16.56 -5.30 17.00
C GLU A 284 17.99 -5.09 17.50
N ILE A 285 19.00 -5.34 16.65
CA ILE A 285 20.42 -5.25 17.04
C ILE A 285 20.97 -3.82 16.86
N ILE A 286 20.53 -3.07 15.88
CA ILE A 286 21.05 -1.73 15.56
C ILE A 286 21.06 -0.77 16.76
N PRO A 287 20.05 -0.73 17.65
CA PRO A 287 20.09 0.13 18.83
C PRO A 287 21.24 -0.16 19.79
N ALA A 288 21.77 -1.40 19.83
CA ALA A 288 22.94 -1.74 20.63
C ALA A 288 24.19 -0.94 20.24
N ALA A 289 24.20 -0.30 19.06
CA ALA A 289 25.29 0.55 18.65
C ALA A 289 25.46 1.78 19.57
N PHE A 290 24.37 2.31 20.17
CA PHE A 290 24.39 3.56 20.93
C PHE A 290 23.60 3.55 22.25
N ILE A 291 22.78 2.49 22.53
CA ILE A 291 22.09 2.31 23.81
C ILE A 291 22.41 0.93 24.41
N GLN A 292 22.27 0.85 25.74
CA GLN A 292 22.38 -0.43 26.43
C GLN A 292 21.14 -1.27 26.24
N LEU A 293 21.32 -2.52 25.83
CA LEU A 293 20.27 -3.52 25.66
C LEU A 293 20.55 -4.71 26.58
N ASP A 294 19.58 -5.12 27.38
CA ASP A 294 19.75 -6.20 28.39
C ASP A 294 20.09 -7.57 27.79
N TYR A 295 19.78 -7.78 26.52
CA TYR A 295 20.01 -9.03 25.78
C TYR A 295 21.28 -9.03 24.91
N ILE A 296 22.06 -7.93 24.92
CA ILE A 296 23.34 -7.83 24.21
C ILE A 296 24.41 -7.41 25.21
N GLU A 297 25.26 -8.39 25.58
CA GLU A 297 26.44 -8.14 26.41
C GLU A 297 27.34 -7.11 25.72
N ASP A 298 27.98 -6.25 26.47
CA ASP A 298 28.87 -5.17 26.02
C ASP A 298 28.18 -4.02 25.25
N SER A 299 26.83 -3.95 25.21
CA SER A 299 26.17 -2.75 24.67
C SER A 299 26.25 -1.57 25.66
N PRO A 300 26.41 -0.32 25.20
CA PRO A 300 26.53 0.13 23.79
C PRO A 300 27.91 -0.23 23.18
N LEU A 301 27.87 -0.72 21.91
CA LEU A 301 29.07 -1.20 21.22
C LEU A 301 30.01 -0.07 20.77
N TYR A 302 29.52 1.15 20.71
CA TYR A 302 30.27 2.35 20.26
C TYR A 302 29.96 3.54 21.16
N PHE A 303 30.82 4.58 21.11
CA PHE A 303 30.46 5.87 21.67
C PHE A 303 29.18 6.39 21.06
N TYR A 304 28.36 7.13 21.80
CA TYR A 304 27.03 7.57 21.42
C TYR A 304 26.98 8.21 20.03
N GLU A 305 27.91 9.13 19.73
CA GLU A 305 27.92 9.87 18.45
C GLU A 305 28.23 8.93 17.27
N VAL A 306 29.13 7.97 17.45
CA VAL A 306 29.46 6.96 16.43
C VAL A 306 28.33 5.96 16.28
N GLY A 307 27.77 5.48 17.37
CA GLY A 307 26.67 4.53 17.37
C GLY A 307 25.42 5.09 16.70
N ILE A 308 25.04 6.33 17.02
CA ILE A 308 23.90 6.99 16.36
C ILE A 308 24.17 7.25 14.86
N ALA A 309 25.40 7.60 14.48
CA ALA A 309 25.76 7.77 13.09
C ALA A 309 25.62 6.45 12.29
N ILE A 310 26.02 5.32 12.89
CA ILE A 310 25.84 3.98 12.32
C ILE A 310 24.34 3.68 12.15
N ALA A 311 23.52 3.92 13.17
CA ALA A 311 22.07 3.69 13.11
C ALA A 311 21.38 4.54 12.04
N LEU A 312 21.73 5.82 11.94
CA LEU A 312 21.22 6.74 10.92
C LEU A 312 21.62 6.34 9.51
N PHE A 313 22.89 5.95 9.33
CA PHE A 313 23.38 5.46 8.03
C PHE A 313 22.66 4.17 7.61
N PHE A 314 22.50 3.22 8.54
CA PHE A 314 21.76 1.99 8.29
C PHE A 314 20.31 2.29 7.90
N ALA A 315 19.62 3.14 8.66
CA ALA A 315 18.25 3.54 8.39
C ALA A 315 18.11 4.23 7.03
N ALA A 316 19.03 5.15 6.69
CA ALA A 316 19.06 5.82 5.38
C ALA A 316 19.31 4.83 4.24
N ALA A 317 20.28 3.93 4.39
CA ALA A 317 20.63 2.92 3.39
C ALA A 317 19.48 1.93 3.16
N LEU A 318 18.82 1.49 4.23
CA LEU A 318 17.66 0.61 4.18
C LEU A 318 16.50 1.28 3.44
N GLY A 319 16.14 2.52 3.81
CA GLY A 319 15.07 3.27 3.17
C GLY A 319 15.34 3.55 1.69
N PHE A 320 16.57 3.93 1.36
CA PHE A 320 17.01 4.12 -0.03
C PHE A 320 16.93 2.83 -0.83
N GLY A 321 17.49 1.74 -0.32
CA GLY A 321 17.54 0.44 -1.01
C GLY A 321 16.17 -0.18 -1.20
N ALA A 322 15.32 -0.19 -0.17
CA ALA A 322 13.96 -0.71 -0.22
C ALA A 322 13.11 0.04 -1.26
N THR A 323 13.19 1.37 -1.27
CA THR A 323 12.44 2.22 -2.23
C THR A 323 12.95 2.01 -3.67
N LEU A 324 14.27 1.90 -3.87
CA LEU A 324 14.84 1.66 -5.19
C LEU A 324 14.42 0.30 -5.78
N ALA A 325 14.24 -0.70 -4.92
CA ALA A 325 13.81 -2.04 -5.30
C ALA A 325 12.30 -2.15 -5.52
N GLU A 326 11.51 -1.13 -5.17
CA GLU A 326 10.05 -1.17 -5.23
C GLU A 326 9.51 -1.31 -6.66
N PRO A 327 8.72 -2.38 -6.97
CA PRO A 327 8.20 -2.61 -8.31
C PRO A 327 7.21 -1.53 -8.76
N ALA A 328 6.41 -0.97 -7.85
CA ALA A 328 5.42 0.05 -8.16
C ALA A 328 6.06 1.36 -8.60
N LEU A 329 7.09 1.82 -7.89
CA LEU A 329 7.85 3.02 -8.25
C LEU A 329 8.54 2.85 -9.61
N ASN A 330 9.02 1.62 -9.90
CA ASN A 330 9.57 1.28 -11.21
C ASN A 330 8.53 1.39 -12.33
N ALA A 331 7.32 0.86 -12.13
CA ALA A 331 6.22 0.95 -13.08
C ALA A 331 5.77 2.40 -13.30
N LEU A 332 5.64 3.15 -12.21
CA LEU A 332 5.33 4.58 -12.23
C LEU A 332 6.39 5.36 -13.02
N GLY A 333 7.67 5.11 -12.75
CA GLY A 333 8.79 5.76 -13.43
C GLY A 333 8.80 5.53 -14.93
N ILE A 334 8.55 4.29 -15.38
CA ILE A 334 8.41 3.96 -16.80
C ILE A 334 7.25 4.72 -17.43
N THR A 335 6.14 4.78 -16.72
CA THR A 335 4.94 5.45 -17.21
C THR A 335 5.17 6.96 -17.34
N VAL A 336 5.77 7.61 -16.32
CA VAL A 336 6.13 9.04 -16.37
C VAL A 336 7.08 9.34 -17.54
N GLU A 337 8.11 8.50 -17.73
CA GLU A 337 9.06 8.66 -18.83
C GLU A 337 8.37 8.59 -20.19
N ASN A 338 7.49 7.60 -20.39
CA ASN A 338 6.72 7.46 -21.63
C ASN A 338 5.78 8.64 -21.86
N LEU A 339 5.05 9.07 -20.81
CA LEU A 339 4.07 10.16 -20.88
C LEU A 339 4.70 11.54 -21.11
N THR A 340 5.95 11.71 -20.68
CA THR A 340 6.72 12.95 -20.89
C THR A 340 7.63 12.89 -22.10
N ASN A 341 7.50 11.86 -22.95
CA ASN A 341 8.36 11.61 -24.11
C ASN A 341 9.86 11.64 -23.75
N GLY A 342 10.21 11.08 -22.58
CA GLY A 342 11.61 11.00 -22.12
C GLY A 342 12.15 12.27 -21.48
N VAL A 343 11.37 13.35 -21.36
CA VAL A 343 11.79 14.60 -20.69
C VAL A 343 12.06 14.32 -19.21
N PHE A 344 11.19 13.55 -18.57
CA PHE A 344 11.35 13.14 -17.18
C PHE A 344 11.80 11.68 -17.14
N LYS A 345 13.09 11.44 -16.89
CA LYS A 345 13.66 10.09 -16.91
C LYS A 345 13.22 9.28 -15.68
N LYS A 346 12.88 8.01 -15.89
CA LYS A 346 12.57 7.04 -14.82
C LYS A 346 13.59 7.08 -13.68
N ARG A 347 14.89 7.04 -13.99
CA ARG A 347 15.97 7.04 -12.99
C ARG A 347 15.92 8.27 -12.07
N MET A 348 15.60 9.43 -12.61
CA MET A 348 15.50 10.67 -11.85
C MET A 348 14.40 10.58 -10.78
N LEU A 349 13.23 10.04 -11.15
CA LEU A 349 12.13 9.81 -10.22
C LEU A 349 12.54 8.81 -9.12
N LEU A 350 13.10 7.66 -9.51
CA LEU A 350 13.51 6.63 -8.57
C LEU A 350 14.50 7.16 -7.53
N TYR A 351 15.58 7.81 -7.99
CA TYR A 351 16.58 8.35 -7.05
C TYR A 351 16.03 9.46 -6.16
N ALA A 352 15.22 10.38 -6.72
CA ALA A 352 14.65 11.47 -5.93
C ALA A 352 13.77 10.93 -4.78
N VAL A 353 12.90 9.95 -5.09
CA VAL A 353 12.04 9.32 -4.07
C VAL A 353 12.87 8.51 -3.08
N SER A 354 13.82 7.68 -3.55
CA SER A 354 14.66 6.85 -2.68
C SER A 354 15.51 7.67 -1.71
N ILE A 355 16.08 8.79 -2.17
CA ILE A 355 16.83 9.72 -1.30
C ILE A 355 15.89 10.34 -0.25
N GLY A 356 14.71 10.78 -0.68
CA GLY A 356 13.70 11.36 0.24
C GLY A 356 13.26 10.39 1.32
N VAL A 357 12.99 9.12 0.95
CA VAL A 357 12.58 8.07 1.91
C VAL A 357 13.76 7.71 2.83
N GLY A 358 14.98 7.54 2.28
CA GLY A 358 16.16 7.27 3.10
C GLY A 358 16.40 8.36 4.15
N PHE A 359 16.30 9.63 3.76
CA PHE A 359 16.41 10.76 4.68
C PHE A 359 15.26 10.77 5.70
N GLY A 360 14.02 10.51 5.25
CA GLY A 360 12.85 10.46 6.13
C GLY A 360 12.96 9.39 7.21
N ILE A 361 13.40 8.17 6.84
CA ILE A 361 13.60 7.08 7.80
C ILE A 361 14.75 7.42 8.77
N ALA A 362 15.87 7.93 8.28
CA ALA A 362 16.97 8.34 9.14
C ALA A 362 16.55 9.40 10.17
N THR A 363 15.82 10.43 9.75
CA THR A 363 15.31 11.46 10.68
C THR A 363 14.25 10.92 11.64
N GLY A 364 13.49 9.90 11.25
CA GLY A 364 12.55 9.19 12.12
C GLY A 364 13.27 8.48 13.28
N VAL A 365 14.42 7.86 13.01
CA VAL A 365 15.25 7.18 14.04
C VAL A 365 15.78 8.16 15.09
N LEU A 366 15.97 9.43 14.77
CA LEU A 366 16.38 10.45 15.75
C LEU A 366 15.34 10.73 16.85
N LYS A 367 14.10 10.24 16.71
CA LYS A 367 13.05 10.40 17.73
C LYS A 367 13.06 9.29 18.79
N ILE A 368 13.81 8.23 18.55
CA ILE A 368 13.96 7.12 19.47
C ILE A 368 15.06 7.43 20.48
#